data_0dbd46033a1c08951e3a36dd16a87d3f
#
_entry.id   0dbd46033a1c08951e3a36dd16a87d3f
#
_cell.length_a   1.000
_cell.length_b   1.000
_cell.length_c   1.000
_cell.angle_alpha   90.00
_cell.angle_beta   90.00
_cell.angle_gamma   90.00
#
_symmetry.space_group_name_H-M   'P 1'
#
loop_
_entity.id
_entity.type
_entity.pdbx_description
1 polymer ?
#
loop_
_entity_poly.entity_id
_entity_poly.type
_entity_poly.pdbx_seq_one_letter_code
_entity_poly.pdbx_strand_id
1 'polypeptide(L)'
;MISLQSIGKSADDLRFFILLGGAHAGGITVHSVQGTSFSYGIAVAPAMRRRGAASGALPLLFERMAARGFTRAVVQVAPQNAASLALHRRLGFSVTHADEHAVTLSLDLPSVRTAPTR
;
A
#
# COMPACT_ATOMS: atom_id res chain seq x y z
N MET A 1 15.46 7.13 -5.74
CA MET A 1 15.14 5.95 -4.91
C MET A 1 13.95 6.25 -4.01
N ILE A 2 13.05 5.31 -3.91
CA ILE A 2 11.85 5.43 -3.07
C ILE A 2 12.13 4.77 -1.73
N SER A 3 11.75 5.41 -0.64
CA SER A 3 11.83 4.83 0.70
C SER A 3 10.62 5.25 1.52
N LEU A 4 10.38 4.53 2.62
CA LEU A 4 9.33 4.84 3.58
C LEU A 4 9.97 5.20 4.91
N GLN A 5 9.43 6.24 5.53
CA GLN A 5 9.84 6.66 6.86
C GLN A 5 8.64 6.57 7.79
N SER A 6 8.76 5.79 8.85
CA SER A 6 7.69 5.69 9.84
C SER A 6 7.46 7.03 10.52
N ILE A 7 6.18 7.36 10.71
CA ILE A 7 5.78 8.54 11.47
C ILE A 7 5.26 8.03 12.81
N GLY A 8 5.48 8.78 13.86
CA GLY A 8 4.97 8.41 15.16
C GLY A 8 5.99 7.66 15.99
N LYS A 9 5.67 7.47 17.25
CA LYS A 9 6.62 6.99 18.25
C LYS A 9 6.33 5.57 18.71
N SER A 10 5.17 5.03 18.32
CA SER A 10 4.75 3.71 18.74
C SER A 10 4.91 2.73 17.59
N ALA A 11 5.24 1.48 17.90
CA ALA A 11 5.28 0.42 16.90
C ALA A 11 3.89 0.15 16.30
N ASP A 12 2.83 0.58 17.00
CA ASP A 12 1.46 0.43 16.50
C ASP A 12 1.04 1.55 15.56
N ASP A 13 1.88 2.59 15.41
CA ASP A 13 1.56 3.70 14.53
C ASP A 13 1.96 3.31 13.11
N LEU A 14 0.97 3.07 12.27
CA LEU A 14 1.17 2.57 10.91
C LEU A 14 0.97 3.69 9.90
N ARG A 15 1.69 4.78 10.10
CA ARG A 15 1.73 5.91 9.17
C ARG A 15 3.14 6.08 8.66
N PHE A 16 3.26 6.43 7.38
CA PHE A 16 4.56 6.53 6.73
C PHE A 16 4.63 7.74 5.80
N PHE A 17 5.76 8.41 5.80
CA PHE A 17 6.08 9.33 4.70
C PHE A 17 6.69 8.53 3.54
N ILE A 18 6.35 8.94 2.33
CA ILE A 18 7.01 8.44 1.13
C ILE A 18 8.10 9.44 0.78
N LEU A 19 9.32 8.96 0.64
CA LEU A 19 10.46 9.79 0.27
C LEU A 19 10.96 9.37 -1.12
N LEU A 20 11.21 10.35 -1.96
CA LEU A 20 11.77 10.13 -3.28
C LEU A 20 13.11 10.87 -3.33
N GLY A 21 14.21 10.12 -3.32
CA GLY A 21 15.55 10.72 -3.26
C GLY A 21 15.76 11.55 -2.00
N GLY A 22 15.08 11.21 -0.91
CA GLY A 22 15.15 11.95 0.35
C GLY A 22 14.15 13.09 0.47
N ALA A 23 13.45 13.46 -0.61
CA ALA A 23 12.45 14.51 -0.58
C ALA A 23 11.07 13.94 -0.29
N HIS A 24 10.28 14.68 0.47
CA HIS A 24 8.92 14.25 0.82
C HIS A 24 8.04 14.20 -0.42
N ALA A 25 7.48 13.03 -0.71
CA ALA A 25 6.66 12.83 -1.91
C ALA A 25 5.20 12.51 -1.58
N GLY A 26 4.90 12.12 -0.35
CA GLY A 26 3.53 11.79 0.03
C GLY A 26 3.47 11.01 1.33
N GLY A 27 2.36 10.34 1.54
CA GLY A 27 2.17 9.56 2.76
C GLY A 27 1.26 8.37 2.56
N ILE A 28 1.40 7.40 3.44
CA ILE A 28 0.54 6.22 3.52
C ILE A 28 0.07 6.10 4.96
N THR A 29 -1.22 5.84 5.12
CA THR A 29 -1.81 5.56 6.43
C THR A 29 -2.54 4.23 6.37
N VAL A 30 -2.17 3.30 7.24
CA VAL A 30 -2.94 2.07 7.44
C VAL A 30 -4.05 2.42 8.41
N HIS A 31 -5.30 2.33 7.95
CA HIS A 31 -6.41 2.85 8.72
C HIS A 31 -7.45 1.81 9.12
N SER A 32 -7.25 0.56 8.75
CA SER A 32 -8.19 -0.49 9.12
C SER A 32 -7.44 -1.81 9.17
N VAL A 33 -7.56 -2.49 10.30
CA VAL A 33 -6.92 -3.79 10.51
C VAL A 33 -7.97 -4.77 10.98
N GLN A 34 -8.09 -5.91 10.31
CA GLN A 34 -8.99 -6.98 10.69
C GLN A 34 -8.23 -8.31 10.61
N GLY A 35 -7.87 -8.86 11.77
CA GLY A 35 -7.08 -10.08 11.81
C GLY A 35 -5.73 -9.84 11.16
N THR A 36 -5.44 -10.56 10.07
CA THR A 36 -4.20 -10.41 9.32
C THR A 36 -4.37 -9.62 8.01
N SER A 37 -5.52 -8.97 7.85
CA SER A 37 -5.78 -8.09 6.71
C SER A 37 -5.70 -6.63 7.12
N PHE A 38 -5.30 -5.76 6.20
CA PHE A 38 -5.26 -4.33 6.46
C PHE A 38 -5.69 -3.55 5.23
N SER A 39 -6.17 -2.33 5.48
CA SER A 39 -6.49 -1.37 4.44
C SER A 39 -5.65 -0.12 4.64
N TYR A 40 -5.47 0.65 3.58
CA TYR A 40 -4.65 1.85 3.66
C TYR A 40 -5.16 2.93 2.71
N GLY A 41 -4.74 4.15 2.98
CA GLY A 41 -4.87 5.26 2.08
C GLY A 41 -3.48 5.73 1.67
N ILE A 42 -3.36 6.20 0.44
CA ILE A 42 -2.10 6.74 -0.07
C ILE A 42 -2.37 8.07 -0.76
N ALA A 43 -1.50 9.03 -0.52
CA ALA A 43 -1.54 10.31 -1.19
C ALA A 43 -0.15 10.69 -1.65
N VAL A 44 -0.05 11.17 -2.88
CA VAL A 44 1.22 11.63 -3.45
C VAL A 44 1.08 13.11 -3.74
N ALA A 45 2.08 13.89 -3.31
CA ALA A 45 2.09 15.34 -3.53
C ALA A 45 1.99 15.63 -5.03
N PRO A 46 1.18 16.64 -5.44
CA PRO A 46 0.98 16.88 -6.88
C PRO A 46 2.27 17.08 -7.65
N ALA A 47 3.26 17.72 -7.07
CA ALA A 47 4.53 17.96 -7.73
C ALA A 47 5.36 16.69 -7.91
N MET A 48 5.01 15.63 -7.20
CA MET A 48 5.74 14.36 -7.22
C MET A 48 5.02 13.26 -7.98
N ARG A 49 3.86 13.56 -8.54
CA ARG A 49 3.09 12.57 -9.30
C ARG A 49 3.81 12.22 -10.60
N ARG A 50 3.50 11.03 -11.12
CA ARG A 50 4.06 10.50 -12.36
C ARG A 50 5.57 10.25 -12.28
N ARG A 51 6.09 10.13 -11.07
CA ARG A 51 7.49 9.75 -10.86
C ARG A 51 7.63 8.36 -10.27
N GLY A 52 6.54 7.59 -10.27
CA GLY A 52 6.57 6.24 -9.76
C GLY A 52 6.56 6.16 -8.23
N ALA A 53 6.19 7.24 -7.53
CA ALA A 53 6.22 7.25 -6.07
C ALA A 53 5.29 6.20 -5.48
N ALA A 54 4.05 6.13 -5.94
CA ALA A 54 3.09 5.16 -5.41
C ALA A 54 3.49 3.73 -5.78
N SER A 55 3.85 3.49 -7.04
CA SER A 55 4.21 2.15 -7.48
C SER A 55 5.50 1.65 -6.85
N GLY A 56 6.39 2.55 -6.43
CA GLY A 56 7.60 2.19 -5.71
C GLY A 56 7.38 2.04 -4.22
N ALA A 57 6.49 2.85 -3.63
CA ALA A 57 6.28 2.86 -2.19
C ALA A 57 5.42 1.69 -1.71
N LEU A 58 4.40 1.31 -2.47
CA LEU A 58 3.46 0.28 -2.01
C LEU A 58 4.12 -1.09 -1.82
N PRO A 59 4.99 -1.56 -2.72
CA PRO A 59 5.71 -2.81 -2.44
C PRO A 59 6.52 -2.77 -1.14
N LEU A 60 7.11 -1.61 -0.81
CA LEU A 60 7.84 -1.46 0.45
C LEU A 60 6.90 -1.55 1.64
N LEU A 61 5.71 -0.97 1.54
CA LEU A 61 4.70 -1.10 2.60
C LEU A 61 4.31 -2.57 2.78
N PHE A 62 4.08 -3.28 1.68
CA PHE A 62 3.66 -4.68 1.74
C PHE A 62 4.73 -5.54 2.40
N GLU A 63 6.00 -5.29 2.12
CA GLU A 63 7.09 -6.00 2.79
C GLU A 63 7.06 -5.77 4.30
N ARG A 64 6.88 -4.51 4.71
CA ARG A 64 6.82 -4.18 6.13
C ARG A 64 5.64 -4.82 6.82
N MET A 65 4.48 -4.82 6.16
CA MET A 65 3.29 -5.41 6.74
C MET A 65 3.39 -6.94 6.80
N ALA A 66 3.96 -7.56 5.77
CA ALA A 66 4.19 -9.01 5.78
C ALA A 66 5.14 -9.40 6.91
N ALA A 67 6.16 -8.58 7.16
CA ALA A 67 7.10 -8.83 8.26
C ALA A 67 6.41 -8.76 9.63
N ARG A 68 5.30 -8.04 9.73
CA ARG A 68 4.50 -7.95 10.96
C ARG A 68 3.45 -9.04 11.07
N GLY A 69 3.38 -9.95 10.10
CA GLY A 69 2.42 -11.05 10.12
C GLY A 69 1.15 -10.83 9.35
N PHE A 70 1.02 -9.71 8.65
CA PHE A 70 -0.16 -9.47 7.80
C PHE A 70 -0.07 -10.31 6.54
N THR A 71 -1.22 -10.81 6.10
CA THR A 71 -1.29 -11.72 4.96
C THR A 71 -2.05 -11.15 3.77
N ARG A 72 -2.78 -10.06 3.96
CA ARG A 72 -3.63 -9.53 2.89
C ARG A 72 -3.77 -8.02 2.99
N ALA A 73 -3.64 -7.35 1.86
CA ALA A 73 -3.97 -5.94 1.72
C ALA A 73 -5.30 -5.82 0.99
N VAL A 74 -6.19 -4.95 1.46
CA VAL A 74 -7.51 -4.73 0.87
C VAL A 74 -7.69 -3.24 0.68
N VAL A 75 -8.10 -2.81 -0.52
CA VAL A 75 -8.35 -1.40 -0.79
C VAL A 75 -9.70 -1.23 -1.44
N GLN A 76 -10.30 -0.05 -1.22
CA GLN A 76 -11.51 0.35 -1.92
C GLN A 76 -11.18 1.58 -2.75
N VAL A 77 -11.53 1.53 -4.02
CA VAL A 77 -11.22 2.57 -4.99
C VAL A 77 -12.52 3.02 -5.64
N ALA A 78 -12.69 4.32 -5.81
CA ALA A 78 -13.85 4.84 -6.51
C ALA A 78 -13.85 4.29 -7.95
N PRO A 79 -15.01 3.86 -8.47
CA PRO A 79 -15.06 3.25 -9.82
C PRO A 79 -14.52 4.14 -10.92
N GLN A 80 -14.62 5.45 -10.75
CA GLN A 80 -14.14 6.41 -11.74
C GLN A 80 -12.64 6.73 -11.60
N ASN A 81 -11.98 6.22 -10.57
CA ASN A 81 -10.56 6.49 -10.37
C ASN A 81 -9.72 5.49 -11.15
N ALA A 82 -9.64 5.69 -12.47
CA ALA A 82 -8.97 4.76 -13.36
C ALA A 82 -7.49 4.61 -13.04
N ALA A 83 -6.84 5.69 -12.61
CA ALA A 83 -5.40 5.66 -12.32
C ALA A 83 -5.10 4.73 -11.13
N SER A 84 -5.91 4.82 -10.06
CA SER A 84 -5.73 3.97 -8.90
C SER A 84 -6.05 2.51 -9.21
N LEU A 85 -7.11 2.27 -9.98
CA LEU A 85 -7.45 0.92 -10.40
C LEU A 85 -6.33 0.29 -11.20
N ALA A 86 -5.75 1.03 -12.15
CA ALA A 86 -4.65 0.53 -12.97
C ALA A 86 -3.41 0.27 -12.12
N LEU A 87 -3.10 1.17 -11.18
CA LEU A 87 -1.95 1.00 -10.30
C LEU A 87 -2.07 -0.29 -9.49
N HIS A 88 -3.22 -0.50 -8.84
CA HIS A 88 -3.39 -1.66 -7.98
C HIS A 88 -3.41 -2.97 -8.78
N ARG A 89 -3.97 -2.95 -9.98
CA ARG A 89 -3.91 -4.13 -10.86
C ARG A 89 -2.48 -4.46 -11.26
N ARG A 90 -1.67 -3.45 -11.57
CA ARG A 90 -0.26 -3.67 -11.90
C ARG A 90 0.52 -4.25 -10.73
N LEU A 91 0.11 -3.92 -9.50
CA LEU A 91 0.75 -4.47 -8.31
C LEU A 91 0.30 -5.90 -7.99
N GLY A 92 -0.67 -6.42 -8.72
CA GLY A 92 -1.12 -7.80 -8.55
C GLY A 92 -2.43 -7.95 -7.82
N PHE A 93 -3.11 -6.84 -7.49
CA PHE A 93 -4.41 -6.91 -6.83
C PHE A 93 -5.47 -7.48 -7.77
N SER A 94 -6.41 -8.22 -7.19
CA SER A 94 -7.58 -8.73 -7.90
C SER A 94 -8.84 -8.08 -7.36
N VAL A 95 -9.81 -7.85 -8.24
CA VAL A 95 -11.11 -7.31 -7.83
C VAL A 95 -11.89 -8.42 -7.13
N THR A 96 -12.34 -8.16 -5.91
CA THR A 96 -13.13 -9.11 -5.14
C THR A 96 -14.59 -8.70 -5.05
N HIS A 97 -14.88 -7.42 -5.23
CA HIS A 97 -16.25 -6.91 -5.22
C HIS A 97 -16.29 -5.58 -5.96
N ALA A 98 -17.39 -5.30 -6.63
CA ALA A 98 -17.58 -4.01 -7.30
C ALA A 98 -19.05 -3.64 -7.29
N ASP A 99 -19.32 -2.38 -6.96
CA ASP A 99 -20.66 -1.82 -7.06
C ASP A 99 -20.55 -0.37 -7.54
N GLU A 100 -21.66 0.37 -7.50
CA GLU A 100 -21.66 1.73 -8.02
C GLU A 100 -20.88 2.70 -7.14
N HIS A 101 -20.55 2.31 -5.90
CA HIS A 101 -19.86 3.18 -4.95
C HIS A 101 -18.37 2.90 -4.86
N ALA A 102 -17.96 1.65 -4.98
CA ALA A 102 -16.56 1.29 -4.81
C ALA A 102 -16.21 -0.01 -5.51
N VAL A 103 -14.95 -0.11 -5.88
CA VAL A 103 -14.34 -1.37 -6.33
C VAL A 103 -13.40 -1.82 -5.21
N THR A 104 -13.61 -3.03 -4.73
CA THR A 104 -12.76 -3.61 -3.68
C THR A 104 -11.76 -4.54 -4.34
N LEU A 105 -10.48 -4.33 -4.03
CA LEU A 105 -9.40 -5.14 -4.56
C LEU A 105 -8.59 -5.69 -3.40
N SER A 106 -8.03 -6.86 -3.57
CA SER A 106 -7.17 -7.44 -2.55
C SER A 106 -5.93 -8.07 -3.14
N LEU A 107 -4.90 -8.14 -2.33
CA LEU A 107 -3.62 -8.73 -2.68
C LEU A 107 -3.18 -9.60 -1.50
N ASP A 108 -2.89 -10.87 -1.77
CA ASP A 108 -2.28 -11.73 -0.77
C ASP A 108 -0.80 -11.42 -0.71
N LEU A 109 -0.30 -11.26 0.50
CA LEU A 109 1.11 -10.92 0.70
C LEU A 109 1.93 -12.19 0.82
N PRO A 110 3.12 -12.22 0.23
CA PRO A 110 3.98 -13.39 0.40
C PRO A 110 4.45 -13.48 1.85
N SER A 111 4.56 -14.69 2.34
CA SER A 111 5.08 -14.90 3.68
C SER A 111 6.58 -14.68 3.67
N VAL A 112 7.08 -13.85 4.58
CA VAL A 112 8.51 -13.61 4.70
C VAL A 112 9.23 -14.89 5.10
N ARG A 113 8.55 -15.74 5.86
CA ARG A 113 9.19 -16.96 6.34
C ARG A 113 9.39 -18.00 5.33
N THR A 114 8.59 -18.04 4.27
CA THR A 114 8.70 -19.06 3.29
C THR A 114 9.83 -18.81 2.34
N ALA A 115 10.43 -17.69 2.42
CA ALA A 115 11.48 -17.47 1.52
C ALA A 115 12.56 -18.39 1.84
N PRO A 116 12.75 -19.20 2.27
CA PRO A 116 13.78 -19.90 2.31
C PRO A 116 13.96 -20.94 1.80
N THR A 117 13.99 -21.09 1.80
CA THR A 117 14.31 -21.94 1.68
C THR A 117 14.49 -22.59 0.77
N ARG A 118 14.72 -22.61 0.37
CA ARG A 118 14.99 -23.31 -0.42
C ARG A 118 15.62 -23.44 -0.71
#